data_30d9217f0b3d3d4337a3fc6f3d1d3c2f
#
_entry.id   30d9217f0b3d3d4337a3fc6f3d1d3c2f
#
_cell.length_a   1.000
_cell.length_b   1.000
_cell.length_c   1.000
_cell.angle_alpha   90.00
_cell.angle_beta   90.00
_cell.angle_gamma   90.00
#
_symmetry.space_group_name_H-M   'P 1'
#
loop_
_entity.id
_entity.type
_entity.pdbx_description
1 polymer ?
#
loop_
_entity_poly.entity_id
_entity_poly.type
_entity_poly.pdbx_seq_one_letter_code
_entity_poly.pdbx_strand_id
1 'polypeptide(L)'
;MYTESEYNAAKSYIQDLAKYNIRYTHPEKDDYPEKFFMMKEPPLFFEYIGEPIWQNYEFISVVGSREIHTITEQWMRLHLSEFVKNENVGIVSGGAKGVDQLSHLIAIKNKAPTIFILPSGLLHLYPKSLASIRSEYRNQNICFISEFEIHQALHKSHFYFRNRLIAALGDLTLVAQASLKSGSLLTVHHCLEIGKPVVTIPAHPEMSGFDGNLKLLYEGAYLVRDSTDLREFWRAENWPS
;
A
#
# COMPACT_ATOMS: atom_id res chain seq x y z
N MET A 1 -1.55 -33.53 10.68
CA MET A 1 -2.29 -33.53 11.96
C MET A 1 -1.49 -32.65 12.91
N TYR A 2 -2.09 -31.58 13.43
CA TYR A 2 -1.40 -30.66 14.35
C TYR A 2 -1.22 -31.31 15.71
N THR A 3 -0.13 -31.00 16.37
CA THR A 3 0.11 -31.45 17.76
C THR A 3 -0.70 -30.59 18.75
N GLU A 4 -0.98 -31.12 19.93
CA GLU A 4 -1.65 -30.37 21.00
C GLU A 4 -0.84 -29.12 21.42
N SER A 5 0.48 -29.19 21.36
CA SER A 5 1.38 -28.05 21.61
C SER A 5 1.19 -26.92 20.59
N GLU A 6 1.12 -27.24 19.29
CA GLU A 6 0.89 -26.26 18.22
C GLU A 6 -0.50 -25.61 18.34
N TYR A 7 -1.52 -26.39 18.67
CA TYR A 7 -2.86 -25.86 18.92
C TYR A 7 -2.88 -24.87 20.10
N ASN A 8 -2.25 -25.24 21.22
CA ASN A 8 -2.19 -24.38 22.40
C ASN A 8 -1.38 -23.09 22.14
N ALA A 9 -0.30 -23.18 21.37
CA ALA A 9 0.49 -22.01 20.95
C ALA A 9 -0.36 -21.05 20.08
N ALA A 10 -1.07 -21.56 19.08
CA ALA A 10 -1.95 -20.75 18.24
C ALA A 10 -3.09 -20.09 19.05
N LYS A 11 -3.71 -20.83 19.97
CA LYS A 11 -4.75 -20.31 20.86
C LYS A 11 -4.23 -19.18 21.75
N SER A 12 -3.03 -19.35 22.33
CA SER A 12 -2.37 -18.33 23.14
C SER A 12 -2.06 -17.08 22.30
N TYR A 13 -1.58 -17.25 21.06
CA TYR A 13 -1.31 -16.16 20.16
C TYR A 13 -2.57 -15.33 19.83
N ILE A 14 -3.68 -15.99 19.52
CA ILE A 14 -4.96 -15.32 19.27
C ILE A 14 -5.44 -14.53 20.50
N GLN A 15 -5.22 -15.06 21.70
CA GLN A 15 -5.52 -14.34 22.94
C GLN A 15 -4.64 -13.09 23.11
N ASP A 16 -3.38 -13.16 22.69
CA ASP A 16 -2.47 -12.01 22.72
C ASP A 16 -2.89 -10.93 21.72
N LEU A 17 -3.33 -11.29 20.51
CA LEU A 17 -3.91 -10.34 19.55
C LEU A 17 -5.07 -9.53 20.18
N ALA A 18 -5.98 -10.24 20.86
CA ALA A 18 -7.15 -9.62 21.50
C ALA A 18 -6.76 -8.60 22.59
N LYS A 19 -5.69 -8.83 23.37
CA LYS A 19 -5.18 -7.90 24.39
C LYS A 19 -4.78 -6.53 23.81
N TYR A 20 -4.29 -6.53 22.56
CA TYR A 20 -3.85 -5.31 21.86
C TYR A 20 -4.90 -4.75 20.92
N ASN A 21 -6.13 -5.29 20.92
CA ASN A 21 -7.20 -4.95 19.99
C ASN A 21 -6.75 -5.10 18.52
N ILE A 22 -5.99 -6.16 18.26
CA ILE A 22 -5.55 -6.56 16.93
C ILE A 22 -6.46 -7.67 16.43
N ARG A 23 -6.97 -7.50 15.22
CA ARG A 23 -7.78 -8.49 14.51
C ARG A 23 -6.92 -9.28 13.53
N TYR A 24 -7.43 -10.40 13.05
CA TYR A 24 -6.78 -11.20 12.04
C TYR A 24 -7.80 -11.78 11.06
N THR A 25 -7.32 -12.07 9.86
CA THR A 25 -8.10 -12.76 8.86
C THR A 25 -7.27 -13.81 8.12
N HIS A 26 -7.95 -14.72 7.43
CA HIS A 26 -7.38 -15.80 6.61
C HIS A 26 -8.35 -16.15 5.47
N PRO A 27 -7.94 -16.91 4.45
CA PRO A 27 -8.73 -17.16 3.24
C PRO A 27 -10.15 -17.71 3.42
N GLU A 28 -10.47 -18.32 4.57
CA GLU A 28 -11.80 -18.88 4.85
C GLU A 28 -12.74 -17.90 5.57
N LYS A 29 -12.26 -16.67 5.90
CA LYS A 29 -13.08 -15.66 6.54
C LYS A 29 -13.70 -14.70 5.53
N ASP A 30 -14.92 -14.25 5.82
CA ASP A 30 -15.67 -13.30 4.97
C ASP A 30 -14.99 -11.93 4.82
N ASP A 31 -14.11 -11.56 5.76
CA ASP A 31 -13.35 -10.31 5.72
C ASP A 31 -12.00 -10.42 5.01
N TYR A 32 -11.68 -11.60 4.42
CA TYR A 32 -10.43 -11.73 3.66
C TYR A 32 -10.53 -11.01 2.31
N PRO A 33 -9.50 -10.22 1.90
CA PRO A 33 -9.54 -9.50 0.63
C PRO A 33 -9.50 -10.45 -0.57
N GLU A 34 -10.56 -10.48 -1.37
CA GLU A 34 -10.64 -11.32 -2.58
C GLU A 34 -9.49 -11.03 -3.57
N LYS A 35 -9.04 -9.77 -3.61
CA LYS A 35 -7.91 -9.33 -4.46
C LYS A 35 -6.60 -10.09 -4.18
N PHE A 36 -6.44 -10.66 -2.99
CA PHE A 36 -5.25 -11.45 -2.69
C PHE A 36 -5.22 -12.80 -3.41
N PHE A 37 -6.36 -13.34 -3.83
CA PHE A 37 -6.39 -14.59 -4.62
C PHE A 37 -5.82 -14.44 -6.05
N MET A 38 -5.60 -13.21 -6.52
CA MET A 38 -4.86 -12.96 -7.78
C MET A 38 -3.36 -13.22 -7.64
N MET A 39 -2.85 -13.26 -6.42
CA MET A 39 -1.42 -13.48 -6.16
C MET A 39 -1.07 -14.95 -6.29
N LYS A 40 0.14 -15.24 -6.77
CA LYS A 40 0.66 -16.62 -6.79
C LYS A 40 0.73 -17.24 -5.39
N GLU A 41 1.07 -16.43 -4.40
CA GLU A 41 1.18 -16.83 -2.99
C GLU A 41 0.39 -15.84 -2.13
N PRO A 42 -0.94 -16.00 -2.00
CA PRO A 42 -1.75 -15.16 -1.13
C PRO A 42 -1.36 -15.37 0.34
N PRO A 43 -1.48 -14.34 1.20
CA PRO A 43 -1.21 -14.49 2.62
C PRO A 43 -2.19 -15.49 3.25
N LEU A 44 -1.68 -16.53 3.88
CA LEU A 44 -2.51 -17.52 4.59
C LEU A 44 -3.10 -16.96 5.89
N PHE A 45 -2.52 -15.88 6.39
CA PHE A 45 -2.92 -15.22 7.61
C PHE A 45 -2.32 -13.81 7.61
N PHE A 46 -3.09 -12.81 8.03
CA PHE A 46 -2.54 -11.49 8.34
C PHE A 46 -3.32 -10.82 9.47
N GLU A 47 -2.64 -9.93 10.14
CA GLU A 47 -3.16 -9.15 11.25
C GLU A 47 -3.49 -7.74 10.82
N TYR A 48 -4.47 -7.11 11.49
CA TYR A 48 -4.81 -5.72 11.20
C TYR A 48 -5.34 -4.96 12.42
N ILE A 49 -5.16 -3.64 12.38
CA ILE A 49 -5.70 -2.69 13.33
C ILE A 49 -6.55 -1.68 12.55
N GLY A 50 -7.74 -1.43 13.01
CA GLY A 50 -8.76 -0.63 12.32
C GLY A 50 -9.87 -1.50 11.75
N GLU A 51 -10.78 -0.92 10.96
CA GLU A 51 -11.84 -1.66 10.28
C GLU A 51 -11.34 -2.28 8.97
N PRO A 52 -11.94 -3.40 8.48
CA PRO A 52 -11.61 -4.03 7.21
C PRO A 52 -12.13 -3.20 6.03
N ILE A 53 -11.61 -1.97 5.89
CA ILE A 53 -12.07 -0.97 4.92
C ILE A 53 -11.94 -1.42 3.47
N TRP A 54 -11.10 -2.42 3.17
CA TRP A 54 -10.99 -3.03 1.84
C TRP A 54 -12.26 -3.71 1.35
N GLN A 55 -13.22 -4.00 2.22
CA GLN A 55 -14.51 -4.57 1.84
C GLN A 55 -15.49 -3.52 1.26
N ASN A 56 -15.29 -2.24 1.57
CA ASN A 56 -16.25 -1.17 1.29
C ASN A 56 -15.73 -0.10 0.34
N TYR A 57 -14.44 -0.15 -0.02
CA TYR A 57 -13.80 0.88 -0.82
C TYR A 57 -12.85 0.28 -1.85
N GLU A 58 -12.68 1.00 -2.94
CA GLU A 58 -11.63 0.77 -3.92
C GLU A 58 -10.37 1.56 -3.55
N PHE A 59 -9.20 1.08 -3.99
CA PHE A 59 -7.92 1.66 -3.57
C PHE A 59 -6.98 1.86 -4.74
N ILE A 60 -6.28 3.01 -4.73
CA ILE A 60 -5.08 3.22 -5.54
C ILE A 60 -3.83 2.91 -4.69
N SER A 61 -2.94 2.11 -5.24
CA SER A 61 -1.60 1.93 -4.66
C SER A 61 -0.72 3.11 -5.01
N VAL A 62 -0.07 3.72 -4.02
CA VAL A 62 0.85 4.85 -4.24
C VAL A 62 2.21 4.48 -3.67
N VAL A 63 3.23 4.48 -4.53
CA VAL A 63 4.60 4.11 -4.15
C VAL A 63 5.62 5.10 -4.70
N GLY A 64 6.77 5.19 -4.04
CA GLY A 64 7.83 6.05 -4.55
C GLY A 64 9.00 6.26 -3.62
N SER A 65 9.76 7.31 -3.90
CA SER A 65 10.99 7.68 -3.21
C SER A 65 10.76 8.03 -1.74
N ARG A 66 11.72 7.66 -0.90
CA ARG A 66 11.80 8.12 0.49
C ARG A 66 12.26 9.58 0.60
N GLU A 67 12.97 10.05 -0.40
CA GLU A 67 13.40 11.45 -0.56
C GLU A 67 12.58 12.05 -1.70
N ILE A 68 11.50 12.72 -1.33
CA ILE A 68 10.57 13.29 -2.29
C ILE A 68 11.08 14.64 -2.80
N HIS A 69 11.07 14.82 -4.11
CA HIS A 69 11.38 16.10 -4.74
C HIS A 69 10.19 17.07 -4.56
N THR A 70 10.47 18.36 -4.39
CA THR A 70 9.43 19.39 -4.17
C THR A 70 8.36 19.41 -5.26
N ILE A 71 8.73 19.18 -6.51
CA ILE A 71 7.80 19.09 -7.64
C ILE A 71 6.83 17.92 -7.49
N THR A 72 7.33 16.74 -7.06
CA THR A 72 6.49 15.57 -6.81
C THR A 72 5.55 15.82 -5.64
N GLU A 73 6.04 16.43 -4.57
CA GLU A 73 5.21 16.80 -3.42
C GLU A 73 4.07 17.75 -3.83
N GLN A 74 4.37 18.78 -4.60
CA GLN A 74 3.37 19.73 -5.11
C GLN A 74 2.34 19.02 -6.01
N TRP A 75 2.80 18.17 -6.93
CA TRP A 75 1.93 17.40 -7.79
C TRP A 75 0.98 16.49 -7.00
N MET A 76 1.50 15.75 -6.02
CA MET A 76 0.67 14.87 -5.18
C MET A 76 -0.34 15.66 -4.36
N ARG A 77 0.06 16.79 -3.76
CA ARG A 77 -0.85 17.64 -2.98
C ARG A 77 -1.96 18.26 -3.81
N LEU A 78 -1.74 18.50 -5.08
CA LEU A 78 -2.74 19.03 -6.01
C LEU A 78 -3.53 17.89 -6.66
N HIS A 79 -2.91 17.09 -7.48
CA HIS A 79 -3.59 16.17 -8.38
C HIS A 79 -4.02 14.86 -7.72
N LEU A 80 -3.17 14.23 -6.88
CA LEU A 80 -3.58 13.05 -6.15
C LEU A 80 -4.67 13.40 -5.11
N SER A 81 -4.58 14.56 -4.47
CA SER A 81 -5.59 15.03 -3.52
C SER A 81 -6.95 15.28 -4.21
N GLU A 82 -6.95 15.92 -5.37
CA GLU A 82 -8.16 16.13 -6.17
C GLU A 82 -8.78 14.81 -6.63
N PHE A 83 -7.97 13.88 -7.10
CA PHE A 83 -8.41 12.57 -7.55
C PHE A 83 -9.07 11.79 -6.41
N VAL A 84 -8.41 11.64 -5.27
CA VAL A 84 -8.91 10.91 -4.10
C VAL A 84 -10.23 11.48 -3.59
N LYS A 85 -10.35 12.82 -3.56
CA LYS A 85 -11.57 13.50 -3.12
C LYS A 85 -12.74 13.28 -4.08
N ASN A 86 -12.50 13.34 -5.39
CA ASN A 86 -13.57 13.32 -6.40
C ASN A 86 -14.05 11.90 -6.72
N GLU A 87 -13.17 10.91 -6.65
CA GLU A 87 -13.51 9.51 -6.96
C GLU A 87 -13.88 8.69 -5.71
N ASN A 88 -13.78 9.26 -4.52
CA ASN A 88 -14.01 8.56 -3.24
C ASN A 88 -13.15 7.29 -3.09
N VAL A 89 -11.92 7.36 -3.57
CA VAL A 89 -10.96 6.25 -3.62
C VAL A 89 -10.04 6.29 -2.42
N GLY A 90 -9.76 5.13 -1.85
CA GLY A 90 -8.77 4.98 -0.78
C GLY A 90 -7.33 4.91 -1.30
N ILE A 91 -6.38 5.07 -0.39
CA ILE A 91 -4.95 4.91 -0.69
C ILE A 91 -4.41 3.71 0.07
N VAL A 92 -3.70 2.82 -0.64
CA VAL A 92 -2.86 1.78 -0.03
C VAL A 92 -1.39 2.06 -0.30
N SER A 93 -0.57 2.00 0.74
CA SER A 93 0.87 2.21 0.64
C SER A 93 1.63 1.59 1.82
N GLY A 94 2.94 1.71 1.80
CA GLY A 94 3.83 1.07 2.77
C GLY A 94 4.20 1.88 4.00
N GLY A 95 3.78 3.13 4.09
CA GLY A 95 4.08 4.00 5.22
C GLY A 95 5.55 4.45 5.32
N ALA A 96 6.40 4.19 4.34
CA ALA A 96 7.77 4.69 4.32
C ALA A 96 7.79 6.22 4.27
N LYS A 97 8.89 6.86 4.71
CA LYS A 97 9.05 8.31 4.54
C LYS A 97 8.88 8.71 3.07
N GLY A 98 8.58 9.97 2.81
CA GLY A 98 8.44 10.52 1.45
C GLY A 98 7.09 10.24 0.83
N VAL A 99 7.06 9.64 -0.35
CA VAL A 99 5.85 9.43 -1.16
C VAL A 99 4.77 8.66 -0.39
N ASP A 100 5.12 7.55 0.27
CA ASP A 100 4.15 6.72 0.97
C ASP A 100 3.44 7.51 2.09
N GLN A 101 4.20 8.15 3.01
CA GLN A 101 3.59 8.93 4.10
C GLN A 101 2.79 10.11 3.60
N LEU A 102 3.28 10.81 2.57
CA LEU A 102 2.54 11.91 1.97
C LEU A 102 1.22 11.44 1.38
N SER A 103 1.19 10.30 0.70
CA SER A 103 -0.04 9.75 0.14
C SER A 103 -1.09 9.45 1.23
N HIS A 104 -0.67 8.82 2.32
CA HIS A 104 -1.55 8.58 3.47
C HIS A 104 -2.09 9.89 4.09
N LEU A 105 -1.24 10.90 4.27
CA LEU A 105 -1.67 12.21 4.79
C LEU A 105 -2.64 12.92 3.85
N ILE A 106 -2.49 12.74 2.53
CA ILE A 106 -3.46 13.23 1.54
C ILE A 106 -4.82 12.54 1.72
N ALA A 107 -4.84 11.20 1.85
CA ALA A 107 -6.08 10.47 2.12
C ALA A 107 -6.75 10.96 3.41
N ILE A 108 -6.00 11.02 4.51
CA ILE A 108 -6.48 11.47 5.83
C ILE A 108 -7.08 12.88 5.75
N LYS A 109 -6.38 13.83 5.11
CA LYS A 109 -6.86 15.21 4.95
C LYS A 109 -8.16 15.31 4.16
N ASN A 110 -8.36 14.43 3.19
CA ASN A 110 -9.57 14.36 2.38
C ASN A 110 -10.65 13.44 2.98
N LYS A 111 -10.44 12.89 4.18
CA LYS A 111 -11.33 11.91 4.86
C LYS A 111 -11.54 10.63 4.05
N ALA A 112 -10.64 10.33 3.14
CA ALA A 112 -10.63 9.11 2.36
C ALA A 112 -10.01 7.95 3.16
N PRO A 113 -10.41 6.69 2.90
CA PRO A 113 -9.83 5.53 3.56
C PRO A 113 -8.35 5.34 3.20
N THR A 114 -7.57 4.81 4.14
CA THR A 114 -6.17 4.50 3.84
C THR A 114 -5.66 3.28 4.58
N ILE A 115 -4.91 2.44 3.86
CA ILE A 115 -4.34 1.19 4.35
C ILE A 115 -2.82 1.26 4.36
N PHE A 116 -2.24 1.11 5.54
CA PHE A 116 -0.79 0.97 5.73
C PHE A 116 -0.42 -0.50 5.74
N ILE A 117 0.36 -0.96 4.76
CA ILE A 117 0.91 -2.32 4.77
C ILE A 117 2.31 -2.28 5.36
N LEU A 118 2.52 -3.00 6.47
CA LEU A 118 3.74 -2.89 7.25
C LEU A 118 4.73 -4.05 6.99
N PRO A 119 6.05 -3.78 7.01
CA PRO A 119 7.09 -4.79 6.90
C PRO A 119 7.54 -5.34 8.26
N SER A 120 6.74 -5.15 9.31
CA SER A 120 7.01 -5.56 10.68
C SER A 120 5.71 -5.86 11.41
N GLY A 121 5.77 -6.56 12.53
CA GLY A 121 4.60 -6.77 13.38
C GLY A 121 3.95 -5.47 13.85
N LEU A 122 2.66 -5.50 14.12
CA LEU A 122 1.84 -4.32 14.42
C LEU A 122 2.20 -3.61 15.74
N LEU A 123 2.97 -4.23 16.60
CA LEU A 123 3.55 -3.62 17.79
C LEU A 123 4.94 -3.00 17.57
N HIS A 124 5.54 -3.23 16.40
CA HIS A 124 6.84 -2.69 15.98
C HIS A 124 6.73 -1.79 14.75
N LEU A 125 5.88 -0.74 14.83
CA LEU A 125 5.62 0.17 13.71
C LEU A 125 6.93 0.78 13.16
N TYR A 126 7.12 0.64 11.85
CA TYR A 126 8.24 1.23 11.15
C TYR A 126 7.78 2.00 9.89
N PRO A 127 8.24 3.24 9.70
CA PRO A 127 9.06 4.05 10.61
C PRO A 127 8.30 4.46 11.89
N LYS A 128 9.03 4.87 12.94
CA LYS A 128 8.44 5.23 14.25
C LYS A 128 7.39 6.35 14.17
N SER A 129 7.47 7.23 13.15
CA SER A 129 6.47 8.27 12.87
C SER A 129 5.05 7.72 12.66
N LEU A 130 4.88 6.47 12.28
CA LEU A 130 3.56 5.85 12.11
C LEU A 130 2.80 5.73 13.44
N ALA A 131 3.48 5.64 14.56
CA ALA A 131 2.84 5.62 15.88
C ALA A 131 2.10 6.93 16.17
N SER A 132 2.67 8.08 15.78
CA SER A 132 2.03 9.38 15.90
C SER A 132 0.80 9.48 14.98
N ILE A 133 0.93 9.06 13.71
CA ILE A 133 -0.19 9.04 12.76
C ILE A 133 -1.33 8.17 13.30
N ARG A 134 -1.02 6.96 13.77
CA ARG A 134 -2.03 6.04 14.36
C ARG A 134 -2.76 6.66 15.56
N SER A 135 -2.03 7.35 16.44
CA SER A 135 -2.61 7.99 17.63
C SER A 135 -3.47 9.20 17.28
N GLU A 136 -2.97 10.07 16.40
CA GLU A 136 -3.60 11.34 16.04
C GLU A 136 -4.89 11.13 15.22
N TYR A 137 -4.90 10.16 14.31
CA TYR A 137 -6.00 9.94 13.36
C TYR A 137 -6.82 8.68 13.65
N ARG A 138 -6.81 8.16 14.89
CA ARG A 138 -7.48 6.91 15.29
C ARG A 138 -8.99 6.83 15.00
N ASN A 139 -9.66 7.96 14.82
CA ASN A 139 -11.09 8.04 14.56
C ASN A 139 -11.42 8.19 13.06
N GLN A 140 -10.45 8.00 12.19
CA GLN A 140 -10.63 8.05 10.74
C GLN A 140 -10.57 6.64 10.12
N ASN A 141 -10.91 6.55 8.85
CA ASN A 141 -10.88 5.29 8.08
C ASN A 141 -9.43 4.88 7.78
N ILE A 142 -8.71 4.45 8.81
CA ILE A 142 -7.31 4.03 8.73
C ILE A 142 -7.21 2.57 9.16
N CYS A 143 -6.53 1.77 8.34
CA CYS A 143 -6.19 0.40 8.67
C CYS A 143 -4.69 0.16 8.54
N PHE A 144 -4.12 -0.57 9.50
CA PHE A 144 -2.74 -1.06 9.47
C PHE A 144 -2.78 -2.57 9.30
N ILE A 145 -2.10 -3.09 8.30
CA ILE A 145 -2.04 -4.52 7.98
C ILE A 145 -0.60 -5.01 8.08
N SER A 146 -0.42 -6.19 8.64
CA SER A 146 0.86 -6.92 8.64
C SER A 146 0.65 -8.42 8.46
N GLU A 147 1.48 -9.04 7.64
CA GLU A 147 1.59 -10.49 7.50
C GLU A 147 2.60 -11.10 8.50
N PHE A 148 3.23 -10.24 9.29
CA PHE A 148 4.23 -10.63 10.30
C PHE A 148 3.61 -10.63 11.69
N GLU A 149 4.00 -11.60 12.52
CA GLU A 149 3.54 -11.69 13.90
C GLU A 149 3.71 -10.37 14.68
N ILE A 150 2.79 -10.08 15.60
CA ILE A 150 2.70 -8.78 16.31
C ILE A 150 4.01 -8.26 16.88
N HIS A 151 4.88 -9.18 17.35
CA HIS A 151 6.18 -8.85 17.93
C HIS A 151 7.34 -8.94 16.94
N GLN A 152 7.08 -9.29 15.66
CA GLN A 152 8.14 -9.47 14.67
C GLN A 152 8.84 -8.14 14.39
N ALA A 153 10.13 -8.09 14.73
CA ALA A 153 10.96 -6.94 14.40
C ALA A 153 11.20 -6.83 12.89
N LEU A 154 11.48 -5.62 12.44
CA LEU A 154 11.79 -5.34 11.04
C LEU A 154 13.03 -6.12 10.57
N HIS A 155 12.89 -6.78 9.41
CA HIS A 155 14.01 -7.34 8.67
C HIS A 155 13.98 -6.83 7.21
N LYS A 156 15.15 -6.73 6.57
CA LYS A 156 15.27 -6.16 5.20
C LYS A 156 14.44 -6.93 4.16
N SER A 157 14.37 -8.26 4.26
CA SER A 157 13.56 -9.08 3.35
C SER A 157 12.06 -8.82 3.44
N HIS A 158 11.57 -8.34 4.59
CA HIS A 158 10.14 -8.11 4.80
C HIS A 158 9.56 -7.05 3.86
N PHE A 159 10.39 -6.10 3.39
CA PHE A 159 9.95 -5.11 2.39
C PHE A 159 9.55 -5.76 1.07
N TYR A 160 10.27 -6.80 0.64
CA TYR A 160 9.93 -7.53 -0.57
C TYR A 160 8.57 -8.23 -0.44
N PHE A 161 8.40 -9.01 0.62
CA PHE A 161 7.14 -9.73 0.86
C PHE A 161 5.95 -8.79 1.03
N ARG A 162 6.11 -7.69 1.76
CA ARG A 162 5.07 -6.72 2.00
C ARG A 162 4.61 -6.02 0.71
N ASN A 163 5.51 -5.72 -0.22
CA ASN A 163 5.19 -4.95 -1.42
C ASN A 163 4.19 -5.66 -2.34
N ARG A 164 4.12 -7.00 -2.32
CA ARG A 164 3.12 -7.76 -3.09
C ARG A 164 1.69 -7.47 -2.60
N LEU A 165 1.50 -7.24 -1.30
CA LEU A 165 0.20 -6.88 -0.74
C LEU A 165 -0.24 -5.47 -1.14
N ILE A 166 0.70 -4.52 -1.26
CA ILE A 166 0.41 -3.19 -1.80
C ILE A 166 -0.08 -3.32 -3.24
N ALA A 167 0.66 -4.04 -4.08
CA ALA A 167 0.28 -4.27 -5.48
C ALA A 167 -1.10 -4.95 -5.61
N ALA A 168 -1.39 -5.92 -4.74
CA ALA A 168 -2.63 -6.67 -4.82
C ALA A 168 -3.87 -5.89 -4.35
N LEU A 169 -3.77 -5.05 -3.33
CA LEU A 169 -4.93 -4.31 -2.81
C LEU A 169 -5.34 -3.12 -3.68
N GLY A 170 -4.40 -2.42 -4.32
CA GLY A 170 -4.73 -1.33 -5.23
C GLY A 170 -5.26 -1.84 -6.57
N ASP A 171 -6.20 -1.14 -7.17
CA ASP A 171 -6.74 -1.44 -8.50
C ASP A 171 -5.86 -0.84 -9.60
N LEU A 172 -5.18 0.25 -9.26
CA LEU A 172 -4.21 0.97 -10.06
C LEU A 172 -2.99 1.30 -9.20
N THR A 173 -1.78 1.24 -9.75
CA THR A 173 -0.57 1.64 -9.02
C THR A 173 0.04 2.89 -9.61
N LEU A 174 0.13 3.95 -8.80
CA LEU A 174 0.83 5.19 -9.11
C LEU A 174 2.26 5.14 -8.56
N VAL A 175 3.24 5.25 -9.45
CA VAL A 175 4.64 5.50 -9.12
C VAL A 175 4.89 7.00 -9.21
N ALA A 176 4.87 7.71 -8.07
CA ALA A 176 5.00 9.16 -8.08
C ALA A 176 6.44 9.63 -8.36
N GLN A 177 7.43 8.94 -7.80
CA GLN A 177 8.85 9.23 -8.04
C GLN A 177 9.67 7.98 -7.75
N ALA A 178 10.55 7.59 -8.65
CA ALA A 178 11.44 6.46 -8.44
C ALA A 178 12.78 6.65 -9.16
N SER A 179 13.87 6.31 -8.49
CA SER A 179 15.14 6.03 -9.16
C SER A 179 15.22 4.57 -9.63
N LEU A 180 16.14 4.24 -10.52
CA LEU A 180 16.37 2.86 -10.99
C LEU A 180 16.66 1.86 -9.86
N LYS A 181 17.16 2.33 -8.71
CA LYS A 181 17.45 1.49 -7.54
C LYS A 181 16.35 1.54 -6.49
N SER A 182 15.21 2.16 -6.78
CA SER A 182 14.10 2.31 -5.84
C SER A 182 13.43 0.98 -5.52
N GLY A 183 13.16 0.73 -4.23
CA GLY A 183 12.37 -0.41 -3.80
C GLY A 183 10.92 -0.38 -4.29
N SER A 184 10.39 0.77 -4.74
CA SER A 184 9.07 0.90 -5.35
C SER A 184 8.97 0.17 -6.69
N LEU A 185 10.07 -0.04 -7.42
CA LEU A 185 10.08 -0.85 -8.64
C LEU A 185 9.79 -2.34 -8.37
N LEU A 186 10.02 -2.83 -7.15
CA LEU A 186 9.59 -4.18 -6.75
C LEU A 186 8.06 -4.28 -6.67
N THR A 187 7.38 -3.22 -6.23
CA THR A 187 5.91 -3.18 -6.24
C THR A 187 5.38 -3.22 -7.67
N VAL A 188 6.03 -2.49 -8.59
CA VAL A 188 5.69 -2.55 -10.03
C VAL A 188 5.83 -3.97 -10.58
N HIS A 189 6.91 -4.66 -10.24
CA HIS A 189 7.09 -6.06 -10.66
C HIS A 189 5.93 -6.94 -10.20
N HIS A 190 5.50 -6.81 -8.94
CA HIS A 190 4.33 -7.54 -8.44
C HIS A 190 3.02 -7.14 -9.13
N CYS A 191 2.85 -5.86 -9.52
CA CYS A 191 1.68 -5.45 -10.31
C CYS A 191 1.63 -6.16 -11.66
N LEU A 192 2.77 -6.25 -12.36
CA LEU A 192 2.87 -6.93 -13.66
C LEU A 192 2.59 -8.44 -13.54
N GLU A 193 3.08 -9.08 -12.47
CA GLU A 193 2.82 -10.51 -12.21
C GLU A 193 1.33 -10.84 -12.06
N ILE A 194 0.51 -9.90 -11.58
CA ILE A 194 -0.93 -10.07 -11.35
C ILE A 194 -1.79 -9.29 -12.36
N GLY A 195 -1.18 -8.76 -13.43
CA GLY A 195 -1.88 -8.06 -14.50
C GLY A 195 -2.50 -6.71 -14.11
N LYS A 196 -1.98 -6.03 -13.07
CA LYS A 196 -2.51 -4.74 -12.65
C LYS A 196 -1.81 -3.56 -13.33
N PRO A 197 -2.56 -2.52 -13.70
CA PRO A 197 -2.03 -1.37 -14.41
C PRO A 197 -1.10 -0.52 -13.51
N VAL A 198 -0.09 0.05 -14.16
CA VAL A 198 0.88 0.95 -13.54
C VAL A 198 0.87 2.27 -14.30
N VAL A 199 0.73 3.35 -13.56
CA VAL A 199 0.85 4.72 -14.07
C VAL A 199 2.00 5.44 -13.39
N THR A 200 2.61 6.38 -14.08
CA THR A 200 3.72 7.15 -13.53
C THR A 200 3.74 8.59 -14.05
N ILE A 201 4.29 9.48 -13.23
CA ILE A 201 4.43 10.91 -13.56
C ILE A 201 5.65 11.06 -14.48
N PRO A 202 5.54 11.81 -15.59
CA PRO A 202 6.68 12.10 -16.46
C PRO A 202 7.66 13.07 -15.76
N ALA A 203 8.92 13.00 -16.14
CA ALA A 203 9.94 13.91 -15.67
C ALA A 203 10.93 14.24 -16.78
N HIS A 204 11.62 15.37 -16.65
CA HIS A 204 12.71 15.72 -17.56
C HIS A 204 13.89 14.75 -17.34
N PRO A 205 14.58 14.26 -18.40
CA PRO A 205 15.67 13.29 -18.29
C PRO A 205 16.83 13.72 -17.39
N GLU A 206 17.08 15.02 -17.27
CA GLU A 206 18.12 15.58 -16.40
C GLU A 206 17.70 15.71 -14.93
N MET A 207 16.45 15.35 -14.57
CA MET A 207 15.99 15.41 -13.18
C MET A 207 16.46 14.16 -12.42
N SER A 208 17.33 14.41 -11.44
CA SER A 208 17.82 13.34 -10.56
C SER A 208 16.68 12.67 -9.77
N GLY A 209 16.72 11.34 -9.65
CA GLY A 209 15.75 10.55 -8.88
C GLY A 209 14.47 10.21 -9.62
N PHE A 210 14.38 10.46 -10.94
CA PHE A 210 13.23 10.13 -11.80
C PHE A 210 13.59 9.17 -12.94
N ASP A 211 14.80 8.70 -12.99
CA ASP A 211 15.26 7.72 -13.98
C ASP A 211 14.45 6.41 -13.97
N GLY A 212 13.91 6.04 -12.82
CA GLY A 212 12.95 4.94 -12.70
C GLY A 212 11.60 5.23 -13.35
N ASN A 213 11.06 6.46 -13.19
CA ASN A 213 9.82 6.87 -13.87
C ASN A 213 9.99 6.82 -15.41
N LEU A 214 11.10 7.36 -15.91
CA LEU A 214 11.40 7.35 -17.35
C LEU A 214 11.54 5.92 -17.88
N LYS A 215 12.21 5.04 -17.12
CA LYS A 215 12.30 3.63 -17.46
C LYS A 215 10.93 2.97 -17.54
N LEU A 216 10.05 3.20 -16.56
CA LEU A 216 8.69 2.65 -16.55
C LEU A 216 7.88 3.11 -17.77
N LEU A 217 7.96 4.40 -18.14
CA LEU A 217 7.31 4.92 -19.34
C LEU A 217 7.85 4.26 -20.61
N TYR A 218 9.17 4.06 -20.69
CA TYR A 218 9.79 3.37 -21.84
C TYR A 218 9.35 1.89 -21.93
N GLU A 219 9.09 1.24 -20.78
CA GLU A 219 8.64 -0.15 -20.68
C GLU A 219 7.12 -0.31 -20.80
N GLY A 220 6.35 0.78 -21.02
CA GLY A 220 4.92 0.73 -21.32
C GLY A 220 4.00 1.08 -20.14
N ALA A 221 4.51 1.60 -19.03
CA ALA A 221 3.65 2.19 -18.01
C ALA A 221 2.93 3.43 -18.57
N TYR A 222 1.71 3.66 -18.12
CA TYR A 222 0.92 4.78 -18.59
C TYR A 222 1.39 6.09 -17.96
N LEU A 223 1.42 7.14 -18.79
CA LEU A 223 1.80 8.48 -18.37
C LEU A 223 0.60 9.21 -17.77
N VAL A 224 0.79 9.79 -16.58
CA VAL A 224 -0.20 10.68 -15.95
C VAL A 224 0.39 12.07 -15.73
N ARG A 225 -0.29 13.11 -16.26
CA ARG A 225 0.11 14.51 -16.12
C ARG A 225 -0.56 15.17 -14.91
N ASP A 226 -1.82 14.78 -14.65
CA ASP A 226 -2.68 15.45 -13.68
C ASP A 226 -3.81 14.52 -13.17
N SER A 227 -4.72 15.06 -12.38
CA SER A 227 -5.88 14.36 -11.84
C SER A 227 -6.87 13.87 -12.89
N THR A 228 -6.90 14.52 -14.07
CA THR A 228 -7.79 14.11 -15.18
C THR A 228 -7.31 12.80 -15.78
N ASP A 229 -6.00 12.71 -16.07
CA ASP A 229 -5.39 11.47 -16.57
C ASP A 229 -5.59 10.33 -15.56
N LEU A 230 -5.36 10.58 -14.25
CA LEU A 230 -5.61 9.58 -13.22
C LEU A 230 -7.05 9.08 -13.23
N ARG A 231 -8.01 9.97 -13.43
CA ARG A 231 -9.45 9.64 -13.47
C ARG A 231 -9.79 8.83 -14.72
N GLU A 232 -9.23 9.20 -15.88
CA GLU A 232 -9.44 8.46 -17.13
C GLU A 232 -8.94 7.01 -16.99
N PHE A 233 -7.74 6.83 -16.45
CA PHE A 233 -7.21 5.49 -16.19
C PHE A 233 -7.99 4.75 -15.11
N TRP A 234 -8.41 5.40 -14.05
CA TRP A 234 -9.19 4.78 -12.98
C TRP A 234 -10.52 4.22 -13.47
N ARG A 235 -11.17 4.91 -14.40
CA ARG A 235 -12.48 4.55 -14.95
C ARG A 235 -12.41 3.66 -16.19
N ALA A 236 -11.22 3.37 -16.69
CA ALA A 236 -11.05 2.49 -17.84
C ALA A 236 -11.49 1.06 -17.47
N GLU A 237 -12.57 0.57 -18.08
CA GLU A 237 -13.10 -0.78 -17.87
C GLU A 237 -12.22 -1.87 -18.47
N ASN A 238 -11.41 -1.53 -19.47
CA ASN A 238 -10.53 -2.43 -20.18
C ASN A 238 -9.13 -1.86 -20.27
N TRP A 239 -8.24 -2.36 -19.44
CA TRP A 239 -6.81 -2.09 -19.59
C TRP A 239 -6.27 -2.87 -20.78
N PRO A 240 -5.57 -2.23 -21.74
CA PRO A 240 -4.91 -2.96 -22.84
C PRO A 240 -3.90 -3.95 -22.22
N SER A 241 -4.08 -5.21 -22.59
CA SER A 241 -3.17 -6.33 -22.23
C SER A 241 -1.84 -6.20 -22.94
#